data_5e03ce37a8fcb3559428ab710d214b8c
#
_entry.id   5e03ce37a8fcb3559428ab710d214b8c
#
_cell.length_a   1.000
_cell.length_b   1.000
_cell.length_c   1.000
_cell.angle_alpha   90.00
_cell.angle_beta   90.00
_cell.angle_gamma   90.00
#
_symmetry.space_group_name_H-M   'P 1'
#
loop_
_entity.id
_entity.type
_entity.pdbx_description
1 polymer ?
#
loop_
_entity_poly.entity_id
_entity_poly.type
_entity_poly.pdbx_seq_one_letter_code
_entity_poly.pdbx_strand_id
1 'polypeptide(L)'
;MGVPVHIAKILTYPERVNQANIEYLRKLIINGADVHPGANFVECTGIKMKKFLKYGNRQKIAQDLRLGDVVERHMVDGDIVLFNRQPSLHRLSIMSHRAKILEHRTFRFNECVCTPYNADFDGDEMNLHLPQTEEARSGYFISVFTGSPCVNVFTKINNFGRWVQIF
;
A
#
# COMPACT_ATOMS: atom_id res chain seq x y z
N MET A 1 -11.32 5.82 -0.51
CA MET A 1 -11.43 4.76 -1.52
C MET A 1 -11.46 3.41 -0.84
N GLY A 2 -12.45 2.55 -1.17
CA GLY A 2 -12.54 1.19 -0.63
C GLY A 2 -11.63 0.23 -1.39
N VAL A 3 -10.80 -0.52 -0.66
CA VAL A 3 -9.85 -1.51 -1.20
C VAL A 3 -10.18 -2.88 -0.63
N PRO A 4 -10.26 -3.93 -1.45
CA PRO A 4 -10.50 -5.29 -1.00
C PRO A 4 -9.40 -5.82 -0.07
N VAL A 5 -9.77 -6.59 0.95
CA VAL A 5 -8.83 -7.21 1.91
C VAL A 5 -7.78 -8.08 1.22
N HIS A 6 -8.15 -8.86 0.19
CA HIS A 6 -7.20 -9.72 -0.51
C HIS A 6 -6.09 -8.94 -1.21
N ILE A 7 -6.39 -7.74 -1.71
CA ILE A 7 -5.42 -6.82 -2.31
C ILE A 7 -4.56 -6.18 -1.22
N ALA A 8 -5.18 -5.76 -0.12
CA ALA A 8 -4.47 -5.18 1.02
C ALA A 8 -3.41 -6.11 1.62
N LYS A 9 -3.61 -7.43 1.51
CA LYS A 9 -2.62 -8.45 1.93
C LYS A 9 -1.45 -8.60 0.96
N ILE A 10 -1.67 -8.32 -0.32
CA ILE A 10 -0.64 -8.43 -1.37
C ILE A 10 0.22 -7.17 -1.42
N LEU A 11 -0.43 -6.01 -1.33
CA LEU A 11 0.25 -4.71 -1.33
C LEU A 11 0.82 -4.43 0.06
N THR A 12 2.13 -4.37 0.16
CA THR A 12 2.85 -4.14 1.40
C THR A 12 3.56 -2.80 1.39
N TYR A 13 3.61 -2.16 2.55
CA TYR A 13 4.35 -0.94 2.79
C TYR A 13 5.54 -1.23 3.72
N PRO A 14 6.78 -0.87 3.33
CA PRO A 14 7.95 -1.05 4.17
C PRO A 14 7.95 0.02 5.27
N GLU A 15 7.76 -0.38 6.50
CA GLU A 15 7.79 0.49 7.66
C GLU A 15 9.04 0.22 8.51
N ARG A 16 9.80 1.29 8.80
CA ARG A 16 10.99 1.19 9.64
C ARG A 16 10.60 1.12 11.11
N VAL A 17 11.21 0.20 11.85
CA VAL A 17 10.97 0.00 13.27
C VAL A 17 11.56 1.13 14.09
N ASN A 18 10.69 1.84 14.83
CA ASN A 18 11.01 2.90 15.78
C ASN A 18 10.51 2.51 17.17
N GLN A 19 10.91 3.26 18.22
CA GLN A 19 10.45 3.01 19.58
C GLN A 19 8.91 3.13 19.73
N ALA A 20 8.29 4.00 18.97
CA ALA A 20 6.85 4.23 19.05
C ALA A 20 6.01 3.14 18.37
N ASN A 21 6.53 2.49 17.31
CA ASN A 21 5.76 1.53 16.48
C ASN A 21 6.15 0.06 16.71
N ILE A 22 7.19 -0.23 17.49
CA ILE A 22 7.73 -1.58 17.68
C ILE A 22 6.69 -2.57 18.21
N GLU A 23 5.87 -2.18 19.18
CA GLU A 23 4.83 -3.07 19.74
C GLU A 23 3.72 -3.36 18.73
N TYR A 24 3.34 -2.35 17.96
CA TYR A 24 2.37 -2.50 16.90
C TYR A 24 2.88 -3.44 15.81
N LEU A 25 4.13 -3.24 15.36
CA LEU A 25 4.73 -4.09 14.33
C LEU A 25 4.95 -5.53 14.81
N ARG A 26 5.27 -5.75 16.09
CA ARG A 26 5.32 -7.11 16.68
C ARG A 26 3.98 -7.84 16.57
N LYS A 27 2.87 -7.16 16.84
CA LYS A 27 1.52 -7.73 16.68
C LYS A 27 1.25 -8.11 15.21
N LEU A 28 1.64 -7.26 14.26
CA LEU A 28 1.48 -7.55 12.83
C LEU A 28 2.32 -8.77 12.39
N ILE A 29 3.53 -8.92 12.91
CA ILE A 29 4.40 -10.07 12.62
C ILE A 29 3.77 -11.37 13.17
N ILE A 30 3.19 -11.34 14.36
CA ILE A 30 2.51 -12.50 14.96
C ILE A 30 1.30 -12.90 14.12
N ASN A 31 0.50 -11.94 13.64
CA ASN A 31 -0.62 -12.21 12.73
C ASN A 31 -0.14 -12.84 11.41
N GLY A 32 1.03 -12.44 10.92
CA GLY A 32 1.66 -12.97 9.71
C GLY A 32 0.98 -12.54 8.42
N ALA A 33 1.22 -13.30 7.34
CA ALA A 33 0.74 -12.97 5.99
C ALA A 33 -0.73 -13.31 5.74
N ASP A 34 -1.31 -14.24 6.50
CA ASP A 34 -2.65 -14.79 6.23
C ASP A 34 -3.76 -13.95 6.84
N VAL A 35 -3.49 -13.31 7.98
CA VAL A 35 -4.45 -12.51 8.73
C VAL A 35 -4.22 -11.03 8.47
N HIS A 36 -5.29 -10.30 8.14
CA HIS A 36 -5.24 -8.84 8.04
C HIS A 36 -5.77 -8.22 9.36
N PRO A 37 -5.09 -7.20 9.94
CA PRO A 37 -3.80 -6.63 9.55
C PRO A 37 -2.61 -7.53 9.90
N GLY A 38 -1.62 -7.61 9.02
CA GLY A 38 -0.44 -8.44 9.20
C GLY A 38 0.79 -7.91 8.46
N ALA A 39 1.79 -8.76 8.32
CA ALA A 39 3.02 -8.47 7.59
C ALA A 39 3.47 -9.68 6.76
N ASN A 40 4.17 -9.42 5.64
CA ASN A 40 4.66 -10.46 4.74
C ASN A 40 6.14 -10.76 4.96
N PHE A 41 6.95 -9.72 5.20
CA PHE A 41 8.40 -9.83 5.29
C PHE A 41 8.94 -8.97 6.43
N VAL A 42 10.07 -9.41 6.96
CA VAL A 42 10.92 -8.63 7.86
C VAL A 42 12.33 -8.63 7.30
N GLU A 43 12.88 -7.45 7.09
CA GLU A 43 14.26 -7.25 6.68
C GLU A 43 15.08 -6.79 7.88
N CYS A 44 16.05 -7.62 8.27
CA CYS A 44 16.97 -7.29 9.36
C CYS A 44 18.11 -6.43 8.81
N THR A 45 18.27 -5.22 9.32
CA THR A 45 19.26 -4.23 8.85
C THR A 45 20.70 -4.74 8.97
N GLY A 46 21.01 -5.58 9.98
CA GLY A 46 22.36 -6.10 10.21
C GLY A 46 22.84 -7.13 9.17
N ILE A 47 21.96 -7.92 8.59
CA ILE A 47 22.32 -9.05 7.72
C ILE A 47 21.75 -8.88 6.30
N LYS A 48 20.95 -7.85 6.05
CA LYS A 48 20.19 -7.62 4.79
C LYS A 48 19.42 -8.85 4.31
N MET A 49 19.01 -9.72 5.23
CA MET A 49 18.22 -10.90 4.93
C MET A 49 16.74 -10.61 5.10
N LYS A 50 15.96 -10.91 4.06
CA LYS A 50 14.48 -10.88 4.13
C LYS A 50 13.97 -12.20 4.68
N LYS A 51 13.29 -12.17 5.81
CA LYS A 51 12.62 -13.32 6.41
C LYS A 51 11.15 -13.33 6.02
N PHE A 52 10.69 -14.44 5.44
CA PHE A 52 9.28 -14.66 5.10
C PHE A 52 8.49 -15.07 6.35
N LEU A 53 7.40 -14.36 6.64
CA LEU A 53 6.55 -14.65 7.78
C LEU A 53 5.56 -15.80 7.52
N LYS A 54 5.39 -16.22 6.27
CA LYS A 54 4.50 -17.33 5.92
C LYS A 54 5.02 -18.67 6.42
N TYR A 55 6.35 -18.88 6.42
CA TYR A 55 6.98 -20.19 6.70
C TYR A 55 7.85 -20.20 7.96
N GLY A 56 8.04 -19.05 8.64
CA GLY A 56 8.92 -18.91 9.80
C GLY A 56 8.20 -19.00 11.14
N ASN A 57 8.98 -19.18 12.20
CA ASN A 57 8.49 -19.02 13.57
C ASN A 57 8.26 -17.52 13.87
N ARG A 58 7.01 -17.08 13.69
CA ARG A 58 6.58 -15.68 13.82
C ARG A 58 6.87 -15.10 15.20
N GLN A 59 6.69 -15.91 16.26
CA GLN A 59 6.93 -15.48 17.65
C GLN A 59 8.40 -15.15 17.88
N LYS A 60 9.31 -16.00 17.41
CA LYS A 60 10.75 -15.75 17.52
C LYS A 60 11.18 -14.52 16.72
N ILE A 61 10.67 -14.38 15.50
CA ILE A 61 10.97 -13.21 14.66
C ILE A 61 10.46 -11.91 15.31
N ALA A 62 9.28 -11.94 15.94
CA ALA A 62 8.72 -10.78 16.64
C ALA A 62 9.55 -10.40 17.90
N GLN A 63 10.12 -11.39 18.60
CA GLN A 63 11.01 -11.13 19.75
C GLN A 63 12.37 -10.59 19.32
N ASP A 64 12.92 -11.12 18.22
CA ASP A 64 14.23 -10.71 17.67
C ASP A 64 14.21 -9.33 16.97
N LEU A 65 13.01 -8.71 16.84
CA LEU A 65 12.84 -7.43 16.14
C LEU A 65 13.61 -6.30 16.85
N ARG A 66 14.50 -5.62 16.10
CA ARG A 66 15.34 -4.53 16.58
C ARG A 66 14.95 -3.19 15.97
N LEU A 67 15.35 -2.11 16.62
CA LEU A 67 15.21 -0.76 16.09
C LEU A 67 16.04 -0.62 14.80
N GLY A 68 15.41 -0.04 13.78
CA GLY A 68 16.03 0.14 12.46
C GLY A 68 15.73 -0.96 11.46
N ASP A 69 15.21 -2.13 11.88
CA ASP A 69 14.72 -3.14 10.97
C ASP A 69 13.55 -2.61 10.14
N VAL A 70 13.27 -3.24 9.00
CA VAL A 70 12.17 -2.87 8.12
C VAL A 70 11.15 -4.00 8.07
N VAL A 71 9.90 -3.68 8.36
CA VAL A 71 8.77 -4.61 8.29
C VAL A 71 7.89 -4.25 7.11
N GLU A 72 7.70 -5.17 6.17
CA GLU A 72 6.74 -5.01 5.08
C GLU A 72 5.34 -5.40 5.58
N ARG A 73 4.64 -4.40 6.14
CA ARG A 73 3.27 -4.59 6.63
C ARG A 73 2.24 -4.54 5.52
N HIS A 74 1.12 -5.18 5.72
CA HIS A 74 -0.06 -5.03 4.85
C HIS A 74 -0.51 -3.56 4.80
N MET A 75 -1.19 -3.20 3.72
CA MET A 75 -1.89 -1.92 3.65
C MET A 75 -2.95 -1.85 4.73
N VAL A 76 -3.05 -0.70 5.40
CA VAL A 76 -4.04 -0.44 6.46
C VAL A 76 -4.90 0.77 6.11
N ASP A 77 -5.97 0.96 6.88
CA ASP A 77 -6.85 2.11 6.74
C ASP A 77 -6.08 3.43 6.91
N GLY A 78 -6.33 4.36 6.00
CA GLY A 78 -5.68 5.67 6.00
C GLY A 78 -4.40 5.74 5.17
N ASP A 79 -3.86 4.62 4.70
CA ASP A 79 -2.73 4.64 3.78
C ASP A 79 -3.08 5.37 2.49
N ILE A 80 -2.11 6.11 1.95
CA ILE A 80 -2.28 6.85 0.72
C ILE A 80 -1.90 5.96 -0.45
N VAL A 81 -2.81 5.88 -1.42
CA VAL A 81 -2.65 5.07 -2.63
C VAL A 81 -2.86 5.94 -3.86
N LEU A 82 -2.18 5.58 -4.93
CA LEU A 82 -2.38 6.17 -6.24
C LEU A 82 -3.27 5.25 -7.06
N PHE A 83 -4.32 5.81 -7.64
CA PHE A 83 -5.30 5.08 -8.41
C PHE A 83 -5.37 5.60 -9.84
N ASN A 84 -5.40 4.72 -10.82
CA ASN A 84 -5.33 5.03 -12.23
C ASN A 84 -6.24 4.14 -13.07
N ARG A 85 -6.85 4.70 -14.11
CA ARG A 85 -7.50 3.97 -15.19
C ARG A 85 -6.79 4.26 -16.51
N GLN A 86 -6.49 3.23 -17.28
CA GLN A 86 -5.99 3.36 -18.64
C GLN A 86 -7.17 3.40 -19.64
N PRO A 87 -7.08 4.19 -20.74
CA PRO A 87 -5.97 5.07 -21.12
C PRO A 87 -5.95 6.38 -20.31
N SER A 88 -4.75 6.78 -19.87
CA SER A 88 -4.55 8.02 -19.09
C SER A 88 -4.43 9.22 -20.02
N LEU A 89 -5.54 9.73 -20.52
CA LEU A 89 -5.57 10.79 -21.53
C LEU A 89 -5.28 12.19 -20.95
N HIS A 90 -5.49 12.37 -19.65
CA HIS A 90 -5.26 13.64 -18.97
C HIS A 90 -4.76 13.43 -17.54
N ARG A 91 -4.27 14.52 -16.93
CA ARG A 91 -3.66 14.47 -15.59
C ARG A 91 -4.59 13.94 -14.48
N LEU A 92 -5.90 14.10 -14.62
CA LEU A 92 -6.89 13.63 -13.64
C LEU A 92 -7.21 12.13 -13.75
N SER A 93 -6.72 11.45 -14.77
CA SER A 93 -6.82 9.98 -14.88
C SER A 93 -6.00 9.24 -13.83
N ILE A 94 -5.22 9.97 -13.05
CA ILE A 94 -4.37 9.46 -11.97
C ILE A 94 -4.54 10.39 -10.77
N MET A 95 -5.11 9.85 -9.69
CA MET A 95 -5.31 10.61 -8.47
C MET A 95 -4.90 9.79 -7.25
N SER A 96 -4.54 10.51 -6.18
CA SER A 96 -4.24 9.88 -4.90
C SER A 96 -5.47 9.88 -4.00
N HIS A 97 -5.67 8.76 -3.30
CA HIS A 97 -6.78 8.55 -2.39
C HIS A 97 -6.30 7.98 -1.06
N ARG A 98 -7.08 8.19 0.00
CA ARG A 98 -6.92 7.44 1.24
C ARG A 98 -7.64 6.11 1.13
N ALA A 99 -6.94 5.03 1.43
CA ALA A 99 -7.48 3.69 1.43
C ALA A 99 -8.37 3.43 2.65
N LYS A 100 -9.42 2.66 2.47
CA LYS A 100 -10.22 2.02 3.51
C LYS A 100 -10.40 0.57 3.12
N ILE A 101 -10.00 -0.34 3.98
CA ILE A 101 -10.06 -1.77 3.71
C ILE A 101 -11.49 -2.26 3.93
N LEU A 102 -12.02 -2.99 2.94
CA LEU A 102 -13.38 -3.53 2.96
C LEU A 102 -13.37 -5.01 2.58
N GLU A 103 -14.31 -5.77 3.14
CA GLU A 103 -14.48 -7.22 2.87
C GLU A 103 -15.14 -7.52 1.52
N HIS A 104 -15.15 -6.58 0.60
CA HIS A 104 -15.67 -6.75 -0.75
C HIS A 104 -14.57 -7.20 -1.71
N ARG A 105 -14.96 -7.67 -2.90
CA ARG A 105 -14.02 -8.13 -3.92
C ARG A 105 -13.63 -7.07 -4.93
N THR A 106 -14.33 -5.93 -4.95
CA THR A 106 -14.16 -4.85 -5.93
C THR A 106 -13.71 -3.56 -5.27
N PHE A 107 -13.02 -2.70 -6.01
CA PHE A 107 -12.75 -1.34 -5.58
C PHE A 107 -14.05 -0.54 -5.46
N ARG A 108 -14.08 0.37 -4.50
CA ARG A 108 -15.20 1.28 -4.28
C ARG A 108 -14.70 2.70 -4.12
N PHE A 109 -15.27 3.61 -4.90
CA PHE A 109 -14.96 5.03 -4.85
C PHE A 109 -16.21 5.85 -5.12
N ASN A 110 -16.15 7.15 -4.82
CA ASN A 110 -17.27 8.05 -5.00
C ASN A 110 -17.55 8.26 -6.50
N GLU A 111 -18.80 8.28 -6.89
CA GLU A 111 -19.24 8.51 -8.26
C GLU A 111 -18.70 9.83 -8.86
N CYS A 112 -18.48 10.85 -8.03
CA CYS A 112 -17.92 12.13 -8.49
C CYS A 112 -16.56 12.01 -9.18
N VAL A 113 -15.80 10.94 -8.94
CA VAL A 113 -14.49 10.70 -9.57
C VAL A 113 -14.58 9.82 -10.82
N CYS A 114 -15.75 9.30 -11.17
CA CYS A 114 -15.95 8.52 -12.39
C CYS A 114 -15.64 9.34 -13.64
N THR A 115 -16.11 10.58 -13.70
CA THR A 115 -15.87 11.46 -14.84
C THR A 115 -14.37 11.70 -15.11
N PRO A 116 -13.54 12.08 -14.10
CA PRO A 116 -12.11 12.22 -14.30
C PRO A 116 -11.40 10.93 -14.76
N TYR A 117 -11.82 9.77 -14.26
CA TYR A 117 -11.26 8.47 -14.68
C TYR A 117 -11.87 7.98 -16.00
N ASN A 118 -12.94 8.59 -16.47
CA ASN A 118 -13.78 8.06 -17.55
C ASN A 118 -14.14 6.60 -17.28
N ALA A 119 -14.53 6.31 -16.02
CA ALA A 119 -14.84 4.97 -15.54
C ALA A 119 -16.34 4.78 -15.44
N ASP A 120 -16.80 3.59 -15.80
CA ASP A 120 -18.13 3.10 -15.55
C ASP A 120 -18.07 1.79 -14.75
N PHE A 121 -19.19 1.35 -14.20
CA PHE A 121 -19.22 0.18 -13.32
C PHE A 121 -19.68 -1.08 -14.07
N ASP A 122 -19.25 -1.23 -15.31
CA ASP A 122 -19.64 -2.33 -16.21
C ASP A 122 -18.59 -3.46 -16.27
N GLY A 123 -17.50 -3.36 -15.51
CA GLY A 123 -16.40 -4.33 -15.49
C GLY A 123 -15.04 -3.72 -15.80
N ASP A 124 -14.90 -2.40 -15.62
CA ASP A 124 -13.63 -1.70 -15.82
C ASP A 124 -12.51 -2.25 -14.93
N GLU A 125 -11.33 -2.31 -15.50
CA GLU A 125 -10.08 -2.62 -14.78
C GLU A 125 -9.33 -1.34 -14.44
N MET A 126 -8.83 -1.24 -13.21
CA MET A 126 -8.09 -0.08 -12.74
C MET A 126 -6.83 -0.49 -11.98
N ASN A 127 -5.82 0.37 -11.98
CA ASN A 127 -4.53 0.11 -11.35
C ASN A 127 -4.43 0.82 -10.00
N LEU A 128 -3.95 0.09 -9.00
CA LEU A 128 -3.69 0.61 -7.65
C LEU A 128 -2.18 0.54 -7.36
N HIS A 129 -1.61 1.66 -6.92
CA HIS A 129 -0.22 1.74 -6.52
C HIS A 129 -0.10 2.20 -5.07
N LEU A 130 0.68 1.46 -4.28
CA LEU A 130 1.04 1.85 -2.93
C LEU A 130 2.48 2.41 -2.95
N PRO A 131 2.71 3.67 -2.50
CA PRO A 131 4.05 4.24 -2.46
C PRO A 131 4.94 3.44 -1.51
N GLN A 132 6.19 3.20 -1.92
CA GLN A 132 7.15 2.38 -1.16
C GLN A 132 8.15 3.22 -0.39
N THR A 133 8.18 4.53 -0.61
CA THR A 133 9.11 5.46 0.05
C THR A 133 8.35 6.56 0.78
N GLU A 134 8.94 7.07 1.85
CA GLU A 134 8.39 8.20 2.62
C GLU A 134 8.25 9.47 1.76
N GLU A 135 9.20 9.73 0.86
CA GLU A 135 9.16 10.86 -0.06
C GLU A 135 7.96 10.78 -1.01
N ALA A 136 7.72 9.60 -1.60
CA ALA A 136 6.57 9.37 -2.47
C ALA A 136 5.26 9.51 -1.69
N ARG A 137 5.20 8.97 -0.47
CA ARG A 137 4.05 9.07 0.42
C ARG A 137 3.71 10.53 0.75
N SER A 138 4.73 11.33 1.07
CA SER A 138 4.57 12.77 1.35
C SER A 138 4.06 13.54 0.12
N GLY A 139 4.59 13.27 -1.06
CA GLY A 139 4.13 13.87 -2.30
C GLY A 139 2.67 13.54 -2.62
N TYR A 140 2.26 12.29 -2.41
CA TYR A 140 0.86 11.87 -2.62
C TYR A 140 -0.07 12.45 -1.56
N PHE A 141 0.40 12.58 -0.31
CA PHE A 141 -0.35 13.21 0.76
C PHE A 141 -0.71 14.67 0.40
N ILE A 142 0.25 15.46 -0.08
CA ILE A 142 0.01 16.83 -0.52
C ILE A 142 -1.02 16.85 -1.65
N SER A 143 -0.92 15.96 -2.61
CA SER A 143 -1.87 15.85 -3.72
C SER A 143 -3.31 15.55 -3.26
N VAL A 144 -3.51 14.69 -2.25
CA VAL A 144 -4.83 14.42 -1.66
C VAL A 144 -5.46 15.70 -1.10
N PHE A 145 -4.66 16.56 -0.46
CA PHE A 145 -5.16 17.78 0.19
C PHE A 145 -5.33 18.95 -0.75
N THR A 146 -4.45 19.09 -1.73
CA THR A 146 -4.48 20.25 -2.66
C THR A 146 -5.36 20.03 -3.88
N GLY A 147 -5.85 18.80 -4.08
CA GLY A 147 -6.55 18.43 -5.31
C GLY A 147 -5.68 18.52 -6.55
N SER A 148 -4.35 18.72 -6.37
CA SER A 148 -3.41 18.82 -7.48
C SER A 148 -3.03 17.43 -7.96
N PRO A 149 -3.05 17.15 -9.26
CA PRO A 149 -2.63 15.85 -9.79
C PRO A 149 -1.13 15.64 -9.56
N CYS A 150 -0.74 14.44 -9.18
CA CYS A 150 0.62 14.03 -8.85
C CYS A 150 1.57 13.93 -10.06
N VAL A 151 1.56 14.90 -10.96
CA VAL A 151 2.31 14.83 -12.23
C VAL A 151 3.83 14.75 -12.02
N ASN A 152 4.35 15.42 -10.99
CA ASN A 152 5.80 15.49 -10.77
C ASN A 152 6.41 14.26 -10.07
N VAL A 153 5.59 13.39 -9.50
CA VAL A 153 6.07 12.18 -8.79
C VAL A 153 6.14 10.98 -9.74
N PHE A 154 5.46 11.04 -10.87
CA PHE A 154 5.34 9.95 -11.84
C PHE A 154 6.68 9.53 -12.48
N THR A 155 7.57 10.47 -12.72
CA THR A 155 8.90 10.20 -13.32
C THR A 155 9.82 9.39 -12.41
N LYS A 156 9.61 9.42 -11.09
CA LYS A 156 10.39 8.63 -10.13
C LYS A 156 9.79 7.24 -9.82
N ILE A 157 8.52 6.99 -10.15
CA ILE A 157 7.81 5.76 -9.78
C ILE A 157 8.10 4.57 -10.72
N ASN A 158 8.54 4.82 -11.94
CA ASN A 158 8.79 3.77 -12.94
C ASN A 158 9.83 2.71 -12.50
N ASN A 159 10.52 2.92 -11.38
CA ASN A 159 11.53 1.99 -10.89
C ASN A 159 11.10 1.11 -9.71
N PHE A 160 9.92 1.33 -9.05
CA PHE A 160 9.60 0.64 -7.79
C PHE A 160 8.13 0.25 -7.57
N GLY A 161 7.29 0.21 -8.59
CA GLY A 161 5.87 -0.15 -8.44
C GLY A 161 5.57 -1.61 -8.75
N ARG A 162 5.08 -2.41 -7.78
CA ARG A 162 4.35 -3.64 -8.10
C ARG A 162 3.01 -3.26 -8.69
N TRP A 163 2.79 -3.67 -9.93
CA TRP A 163 1.52 -3.56 -10.60
C TRP A 163 0.60 -4.68 -10.11
N VAL A 164 -0.56 -4.34 -9.62
CA VAL A 164 -1.63 -5.32 -9.41
C VAL A 164 -2.78 -4.93 -10.32
N GLN A 165 -2.93 -5.67 -11.39
CA GLN A 165 -4.06 -5.59 -12.28
C GLN A 165 -5.18 -6.43 -11.67
N ILE A 166 -6.40 -5.90 -11.61
CA ILE A 166 -7.49 -6.57 -10.92
C ILE A 166 -8.67 -6.65 -11.88
N PHE A 167 -9.05 -7.89 -12.07
CA PHE A 167 -10.27 -8.29 -12.78
C PHE A 167 -11.51 -8.08 -11.92
#